data_ba60ba1bfba90c1cf7ab413b38b8afc4
#
_entry.id   ba60ba1bfba90c1cf7ab413b38b8afc4
#
_cell.length_a   1.000
_cell.length_b   1.000
_cell.length_c   1.000
_cell.angle_alpha   90.00
_cell.angle_beta   90.00
_cell.angle_gamma   90.00
#
_symmetry.space_group_name_H-M   'P 1'
#
loop_
_entity.id
_entity.type
_entity.pdbx_description
1 polymer ?
#
loop_
_entity_poly.entity_id
_entity_poly.type
_entity_poly.pdbx_seq_one_letter_code
_entity_poly.pdbx_strand_id
1 'polypeptide(L)'
;TVGAILGSLLVSFWIIPSYGSSWAEKLLAVLAGVSAAVVMTAINQAKRRAARGSAEAPIHPSWALGVGVLAAAVLPSFPPVFLAHGRYIWWVNAQDRFPYVSEGAASTVAVHVGSDGYRNFHVSGRVEATDNPSDLRTERLIGHLSGLPHPHPESVLVVGMGGGISAGALSLYPEIKRIVICEIEPRVVGATRLFADKNYHVLDSPKVEVVFDDARHFLATTREKFDIITSDPIHPWVRGNSILFSKEYYSIVRDRLKPGGLATQWVPLYETSELAIKIQMKTFMGAFPNGTVWNTNVSGKGYDVVLVGGEQPLKIDLDDMDRRITQNQLIYDSLAEVKIHNAVELVNDYGASGPDMQAWLEGVPVNRDFSLKLEYISGLALNAGEADPIYAHMVAGHTFPNVVGNPMKVAELRRRLLGNVR
;
A
#
# COMPACT_ATOMS: atom_id res chain seq x y z
N THR A 1 19.39 -25.10 18.57
CA THR A 1 18.10 -24.35 18.61
C THR A 1 18.32 -22.88 18.96
N VAL A 2 19.01 -22.55 20.08
CA VAL A 2 19.26 -21.15 20.49
C VAL A 2 20.06 -20.37 19.43
N GLY A 3 21.14 -20.95 18.90
CA GLY A 3 21.92 -20.32 17.83
C GLY A 3 21.14 -20.06 16.56
N ALA A 4 20.21 -20.94 16.17
CA ALA A 4 19.34 -20.74 15.02
C ALA A 4 18.37 -19.56 15.23
N ILE A 5 17.77 -19.44 16.42
CA ILE A 5 16.88 -18.34 16.78
C ILE A 5 17.65 -17.02 16.77
N LEU A 6 18.76 -16.95 17.49
CA LEU A 6 19.59 -15.73 17.54
C LEU A 6 20.13 -15.36 16.16
N GLY A 7 20.59 -16.33 15.38
CA GLY A 7 21.07 -16.11 14.02
C GLY A 7 20.00 -15.58 13.08
N SER A 8 18.80 -16.14 13.08
CA SER A 8 17.71 -15.66 12.25
C SER A 8 17.27 -14.23 12.63
N LEU A 9 17.15 -13.93 13.93
CA LEU A 9 16.82 -12.58 14.40
C LEU A 9 17.91 -11.57 14.01
N LEU A 10 19.18 -11.91 14.24
CA LEU A 10 20.31 -11.04 13.90
C LEU A 10 20.37 -10.74 12.41
N VAL A 11 20.23 -11.77 11.57
CA VAL A 11 20.27 -11.60 10.11
C VAL A 11 19.09 -10.80 9.61
N SER A 12 17.87 -11.14 10.03
CA SER A 12 16.65 -10.52 9.50
C SER A 12 16.45 -9.08 9.98
N PHE A 13 16.73 -8.78 11.25
CA PHE A 13 16.43 -7.46 11.82
C PHE A 13 17.61 -6.50 11.87
N TRP A 14 18.82 -6.98 11.67
CA TRP A 14 20.00 -6.11 11.71
C TRP A 14 20.88 -6.21 10.47
N ILE A 15 21.32 -7.40 10.06
CA ILE A 15 22.31 -7.55 8.99
C ILE A 15 21.69 -7.17 7.64
N ILE A 16 20.53 -7.75 7.28
CA ILE A 16 19.85 -7.43 6.00
C ILE A 16 19.45 -5.95 5.94
N PRO A 17 18.77 -5.36 6.93
CA PRO A 17 18.41 -3.94 6.87
C PRO A 17 19.59 -2.98 6.86
N SER A 18 20.75 -3.38 7.43
CA SER A 18 21.93 -2.50 7.53
C SER A 18 22.89 -2.66 6.35
N TYR A 19 23.06 -3.88 5.84
CA TYR A 19 24.11 -4.22 4.86
C TYR A 19 23.59 -4.89 3.59
N GLY A 20 22.31 -5.31 3.57
CA GLY A 20 21.68 -6.01 2.46
C GLY A 20 21.89 -7.52 2.46
N SER A 21 21.04 -8.22 1.68
CA SER A 21 21.08 -9.69 1.54
C SER A 21 22.40 -10.20 0.98
N SER A 22 23.04 -9.46 0.06
CA SER A 22 24.35 -9.84 -0.50
C SER A 22 25.45 -9.95 0.55
N TRP A 23 25.44 -9.07 1.55
CA TRP A 23 26.39 -9.16 2.67
C TRP A 23 26.03 -10.28 3.63
N ALA A 24 24.73 -10.50 3.88
CA ALA A 24 24.27 -11.61 4.71
C ALA A 24 24.72 -12.96 4.11
N GLU A 25 24.60 -13.14 2.80
CA GLU A 25 25.04 -14.33 2.09
C GLU A 25 26.56 -14.57 2.21
N LYS A 26 27.36 -13.52 2.00
CA LYS A 26 28.82 -13.59 2.17
C LYS A 26 29.22 -13.96 3.60
N LEU A 27 28.56 -13.37 4.59
CA LEU A 27 28.77 -13.70 5.99
C LEU A 27 28.44 -15.16 6.29
N LEU A 28 27.31 -15.68 5.76
CA LEU A 28 26.93 -17.08 5.94
C LEU A 28 27.96 -18.03 5.31
N ALA A 29 28.53 -17.71 4.15
CA ALA A 29 29.59 -18.51 3.53
C ALA A 29 30.84 -18.59 4.43
N VAL A 30 31.25 -17.47 5.03
CA VAL A 30 32.38 -17.46 5.98
C VAL A 30 32.04 -18.26 7.24
N LEU A 31 30.86 -18.11 7.81
CA LEU A 31 30.42 -18.84 9.00
C LEU A 31 30.33 -20.35 8.75
N ALA A 32 29.90 -20.77 7.55
CA ALA A 32 29.94 -22.17 7.14
C ALA A 32 31.36 -22.72 7.12
N GLY A 33 32.33 -21.96 6.56
CA GLY A 33 33.75 -22.30 6.55
C GLY A 33 34.32 -22.43 7.97
N VAL A 34 34.00 -21.50 8.87
CA VAL A 34 34.40 -21.54 10.27
C VAL A 34 33.82 -22.79 10.97
N SER A 35 32.52 -23.05 10.79
CA SER A 35 31.84 -24.20 11.37
C SER A 35 32.48 -25.52 10.92
N ALA A 36 32.77 -25.64 9.62
CA ALA A 36 33.46 -26.81 9.06
C ALA A 36 34.88 -26.97 9.63
N ALA A 37 35.62 -25.87 9.79
CA ALA A 37 36.97 -25.89 10.41
C ALA A 37 36.95 -26.36 11.87
N VAL A 38 35.94 -25.92 12.66
CA VAL A 38 35.74 -26.38 14.03
C VAL A 38 35.45 -27.87 14.10
N VAL A 39 34.52 -28.36 13.24
CA VAL A 39 34.19 -29.79 13.16
C VAL A 39 35.38 -30.63 12.74
N MET A 40 36.13 -30.20 11.71
CA MET A 40 37.36 -30.88 11.25
C MET A 40 38.41 -30.97 12.35
N THR A 41 38.57 -29.88 13.13
CA THR A 41 39.51 -29.88 14.26
C THR A 41 39.09 -30.88 15.32
N ALA A 42 37.81 -30.96 15.66
CA ALA A 42 37.30 -31.93 16.63
C ALA A 42 37.47 -33.39 16.15
N ILE A 43 37.16 -33.65 14.86
CA ILE A 43 37.38 -34.97 14.25
C ILE A 43 38.85 -35.36 14.27
N ASN A 44 39.75 -34.46 13.87
CA ASN A 44 41.20 -34.71 13.89
C ASN A 44 41.71 -35.00 15.32
N GLN A 45 41.20 -34.29 16.32
CA GLN A 45 41.55 -34.57 17.73
C GLN A 45 41.02 -35.93 18.19
N ALA A 46 39.78 -36.28 17.82
CA ALA A 46 39.22 -37.59 18.13
C ALA A 46 39.99 -38.73 17.46
N LYS A 47 40.32 -38.59 16.17
CA LYS A 47 41.18 -39.56 15.44
C LYS A 47 42.56 -39.72 16.11
N ARG A 48 43.24 -38.62 16.50
CA ARG A 48 44.51 -38.67 17.19
C ARG A 48 44.42 -39.37 18.56
N ARG A 49 43.32 -39.26 19.28
CA ARG A 49 43.08 -39.94 20.55
C ARG A 49 42.79 -41.43 20.35
N ALA A 50 42.12 -41.80 19.26
CA ALA A 50 41.75 -43.21 18.97
C ALA A 50 42.88 -44.00 18.25
N ALA A 51 43.72 -43.33 17.48
CA ALA A 51 44.79 -43.98 16.69
C ALA A 51 46.05 -44.26 17.56
N ARG A 52 46.14 -45.46 18.07
CA ARG A 52 47.45 -46.08 18.39
C ARG A 52 48.02 -46.66 17.07
N GLY A 53 48.65 -45.83 16.21
CA GLY A 53 49.56 -46.32 15.19
C GLY A 53 49.18 -46.28 13.70
N SER A 54 48.15 -45.59 13.23
CA SER A 54 47.95 -45.38 11.76
C SER A 54 47.99 -43.90 11.42
N ALA A 55 48.91 -43.53 10.55
CA ALA A 55 49.15 -42.15 10.10
C ALA A 55 48.30 -41.80 8.86
N GLU A 56 46.99 -41.62 9.02
CA GLU A 56 46.25 -40.84 8.03
C GLU A 56 46.60 -39.37 8.18
N ALA A 57 46.96 -38.71 7.08
CA ALA A 57 47.26 -37.28 7.08
C ALA A 57 46.03 -36.48 7.57
N PRO A 58 46.18 -35.58 8.57
CA PRO A 58 45.08 -34.79 9.07
C PRO A 58 44.61 -33.83 7.97
N ILE A 59 43.29 -33.74 7.77
CA ILE A 59 42.70 -32.70 6.92
C ILE A 59 42.88 -31.35 7.66
N HIS A 60 43.62 -30.45 7.04
CA HIS A 60 43.89 -29.15 7.66
C HIS A 60 42.61 -28.28 7.74
N PRO A 61 42.17 -27.83 8.94
CA PRO A 61 40.97 -27.03 9.09
C PRO A 61 40.98 -25.70 8.32
N SER A 62 42.17 -25.17 8.03
CA SER A 62 42.39 -23.97 7.21
C SER A 62 41.79 -24.07 5.80
N TRP A 63 41.70 -25.27 5.22
CA TRP A 63 41.06 -25.43 3.91
C TRP A 63 39.56 -25.06 3.94
N ALA A 64 38.85 -25.50 4.98
CA ALA A 64 37.41 -25.18 5.09
C ALA A 64 37.17 -23.67 5.27
N LEU A 65 38.04 -23.03 6.08
CA LEU A 65 37.99 -21.58 6.23
C LEU A 65 38.35 -20.88 4.91
N GLY A 66 39.43 -21.34 4.22
CA GLY A 66 39.82 -20.81 2.93
C GLY A 66 38.73 -20.91 1.86
N VAL A 67 38.04 -22.04 1.79
CA VAL A 67 36.90 -22.22 0.88
C VAL A 67 35.72 -21.27 1.24
N GLY A 68 35.39 -21.09 2.53
CA GLY A 68 34.37 -20.17 2.95
C GLY A 68 34.68 -18.71 2.62
N VAL A 69 35.95 -18.29 2.84
CA VAL A 69 36.39 -16.94 2.47
C VAL A 69 36.44 -16.75 0.96
N LEU A 70 36.93 -17.75 0.20
CA LEU A 70 36.95 -17.70 -1.26
C LEU A 70 35.53 -17.62 -1.82
N ALA A 71 34.60 -18.44 -1.30
CA ALA A 71 33.20 -18.39 -1.68
C ALA A 71 32.62 -16.97 -1.44
N ALA A 72 32.84 -16.41 -0.25
CA ALA A 72 32.37 -15.04 0.06
C ALA A 72 32.97 -13.98 -0.87
N ALA A 73 34.24 -14.17 -1.31
CA ALA A 73 34.93 -13.23 -2.22
C ALA A 73 34.41 -13.30 -3.66
N VAL A 74 34.00 -14.49 -4.13
CA VAL A 74 33.53 -14.69 -5.52
C VAL A 74 32.03 -14.61 -5.68
N LEU A 75 31.24 -14.67 -4.58
CA LEU A 75 29.79 -14.50 -4.62
C LEU A 75 29.43 -13.11 -5.16
N PRO A 76 28.69 -13.02 -6.26
CA PRO A 76 28.25 -11.74 -6.81
C PRO A 76 27.26 -11.06 -5.86
N SER A 77 27.19 -9.73 -5.94
CA SER A 77 26.06 -9.03 -5.31
C SER A 77 24.77 -9.29 -6.07
N PHE A 78 23.65 -9.38 -5.37
CA PHE A 78 22.35 -9.49 -6.02
C PHE A 78 22.11 -8.29 -6.93
N PRO A 79 21.81 -8.51 -8.22
CA PRO A 79 21.41 -7.42 -9.09
C PRO A 79 20.16 -6.72 -8.55
N PRO A 80 20.05 -5.37 -8.66
CA PRO A 80 18.90 -4.61 -8.20
C PRO A 80 17.55 -5.15 -8.70
N VAL A 81 17.52 -5.69 -9.91
CA VAL A 81 16.35 -6.29 -10.53
C VAL A 81 15.77 -7.46 -9.72
N PHE A 82 16.61 -8.31 -9.13
CA PHE A 82 16.14 -9.43 -8.30
C PHE A 82 15.49 -8.94 -7.01
N LEU A 83 16.04 -7.88 -6.41
CA LEU A 83 15.50 -7.29 -5.19
C LEU A 83 14.21 -6.50 -5.47
N ALA A 84 14.15 -5.81 -6.61
CA ALA A 84 13.00 -4.99 -7.00
C ALA A 84 11.80 -5.82 -7.47
N HIS A 85 12.02 -6.85 -8.28
CA HIS A 85 10.95 -7.62 -8.93
C HIS A 85 10.71 -9.00 -8.30
N GLY A 86 11.68 -9.57 -7.56
CA GLY A 86 11.55 -10.91 -7.00
C GLY A 86 11.13 -11.93 -8.08
N ARG A 87 10.00 -12.60 -7.87
CA ARG A 87 9.45 -13.59 -8.82
C ARG A 87 8.94 -13.00 -10.14
N TYR A 88 8.74 -11.68 -10.25
CA TYR A 88 8.23 -10.99 -11.45
C TYR A 88 9.34 -10.48 -12.37
N ILE A 89 10.57 -10.95 -12.20
CA ILE A 89 11.77 -10.52 -12.96
C ILE A 89 11.62 -10.65 -14.47
N TRP A 90 10.76 -11.54 -14.95
CA TRP A 90 10.52 -11.77 -16.39
C TRP A 90 9.80 -10.63 -17.13
N TRP A 91 9.33 -9.61 -16.40
CA TRP A 91 8.72 -8.39 -16.96
C TRP A 91 9.73 -7.28 -17.25
N VAL A 92 11.02 -7.50 -16.92
CA VAL A 92 12.04 -6.47 -16.99
C VAL A 92 12.66 -6.39 -18.38
N ASN A 93 12.80 -5.17 -18.89
CA ASN A 93 13.50 -4.87 -20.13
C ASN A 93 14.95 -4.42 -19.86
N ALA A 94 15.82 -4.57 -20.87
CA ALA A 94 17.21 -4.17 -20.76
C ALA A 94 17.44 -2.66 -20.54
N GLN A 95 16.43 -1.83 -20.87
CA GLN A 95 16.46 -0.37 -20.70
C GLN A 95 15.95 0.09 -19.35
N ASP A 96 15.37 -0.82 -18.55
CA ASP A 96 14.82 -0.50 -17.26
C ASP A 96 15.91 -0.06 -16.27
N ARG A 97 15.61 0.94 -15.46
CA ARG A 97 16.53 1.51 -14.48
C ARG A 97 15.95 1.36 -13.08
N PHE A 98 16.85 1.16 -12.12
CA PHE A 98 16.51 1.00 -10.71
C PHE A 98 17.20 2.10 -9.89
N PRO A 99 16.68 3.35 -9.92
CA PRO A 99 17.29 4.48 -9.21
C PRO A 99 17.30 4.32 -7.69
N TYR A 100 16.46 3.44 -7.16
CA TYR A 100 16.40 3.15 -5.73
C TYR A 100 16.09 1.68 -5.50
N VAL A 101 16.89 1.02 -4.66
CA VAL A 101 16.61 -0.31 -4.11
C VAL A 101 17.17 -0.34 -2.69
N SER A 102 16.35 -0.71 -1.73
CA SER A 102 16.72 -0.80 -0.32
C SER A 102 15.98 -1.93 0.37
N GLU A 103 16.72 -2.73 1.12
CA GLU A 103 16.16 -3.81 1.94
C GLU A 103 15.95 -3.28 3.35
N GLY A 104 14.72 -3.33 3.81
CA GLY A 104 14.31 -2.91 5.15
C GLY A 104 13.96 -4.08 6.06
N ALA A 105 13.50 -3.76 7.27
CA ALA A 105 13.09 -4.77 8.25
C ALA A 105 11.69 -5.33 7.95
N ALA A 106 10.79 -4.49 7.44
CA ALA A 106 9.43 -4.90 7.10
C ALA A 106 9.33 -5.35 5.63
N SER A 107 10.06 -4.70 4.72
CA SER A 107 9.99 -5.00 3.30
C SER A 107 11.23 -4.56 2.53
N THR A 108 11.41 -5.12 1.33
CA THR A 108 12.30 -4.54 0.31
C THR A 108 11.53 -3.48 -0.46
N VAL A 109 12.11 -2.29 -0.59
CA VAL A 109 11.54 -1.14 -1.30
C VAL A 109 12.40 -0.81 -2.50
N ALA A 110 11.78 -0.60 -3.66
CA ALA A 110 12.49 -0.18 -4.86
C ALA A 110 11.67 0.82 -5.68
N VAL A 111 12.37 1.62 -6.48
CA VAL A 111 11.78 2.38 -7.57
C VAL A 111 12.41 1.90 -8.87
N HIS A 112 11.56 1.51 -9.78
CA HIS A 112 11.91 1.08 -11.13
C HIS A 112 11.36 2.10 -12.12
N VAL A 113 12.17 2.49 -13.09
CA VAL A 113 11.75 3.33 -14.22
C VAL A 113 11.71 2.46 -15.46
N GLY A 114 10.51 2.22 -15.97
CA GLY A 114 10.28 1.40 -17.14
C GLY A 114 10.78 2.07 -18.44
N SER A 115 10.79 1.31 -19.52
CA SER A 115 11.11 1.81 -20.87
C SER A 115 10.11 2.85 -21.39
N ASP A 116 8.90 2.88 -20.80
CA ASP A 116 7.85 3.88 -21.03
C ASP A 116 8.09 5.21 -20.30
N GLY A 117 9.09 5.24 -19.41
CA GLY A 117 9.48 6.40 -18.62
C GLY A 117 8.74 6.56 -17.30
N TYR A 118 7.73 5.74 -16.99
CA TYR A 118 7.02 5.80 -15.72
C TYR A 118 7.82 5.20 -14.58
N ARG A 119 7.66 5.79 -13.41
CA ARG A 119 8.21 5.28 -12.16
C ARG A 119 7.24 4.31 -11.53
N ASN A 120 7.76 3.17 -11.11
CA ASN A 120 7.01 2.13 -10.43
C ASN A 120 7.59 1.96 -9.04
N PHE A 121 6.77 2.16 -8.02
CA PHE A 121 7.12 1.93 -6.62
C PHE A 121 6.85 0.47 -6.27
N HIS A 122 7.87 -0.22 -5.79
CA HIS A 122 7.80 -1.64 -5.46
C HIS A 122 7.94 -1.89 -3.96
N VAL A 123 7.13 -2.80 -3.47
CA VAL A 123 7.25 -3.39 -2.13
C VAL A 123 7.34 -4.91 -2.27
N SER A 124 8.43 -5.48 -1.75
CA SER A 124 8.66 -6.94 -1.74
C SER A 124 8.46 -7.63 -3.10
N GLY A 125 8.92 -6.98 -4.17
CA GLY A 125 8.90 -7.52 -5.52
C GLY A 125 7.63 -7.21 -6.34
N ARG A 126 6.69 -6.43 -5.79
CA ARG A 126 5.45 -6.06 -6.46
C ARG A 126 5.33 -4.55 -6.64
N VAL A 127 4.78 -4.12 -7.77
CA VAL A 127 4.37 -2.73 -7.99
C VAL A 127 3.14 -2.44 -7.14
N GLU A 128 3.23 -1.42 -6.29
CA GLU A 128 2.14 -0.98 -5.42
C GLU A 128 1.66 0.45 -5.75
N ALA A 129 2.46 1.21 -6.50
CA ALA A 129 2.08 2.53 -7.00
C ALA A 129 2.87 2.87 -8.27
N THR A 130 2.29 3.64 -9.17
CA THR A 130 3.02 4.18 -10.32
C THR A 130 2.62 5.63 -10.60
N ASP A 131 3.43 6.37 -11.33
CA ASP A 131 3.05 7.70 -11.82
C ASP A 131 2.47 7.69 -13.24
N ASN A 132 2.05 6.51 -13.72
CA ASN A 132 1.27 6.43 -14.95
C ASN A 132 -0.10 7.12 -14.76
N PRO A 133 -0.77 7.57 -15.84
CA PRO A 133 -2.00 8.35 -15.72
C PRO A 133 -3.15 7.66 -14.97
N SER A 134 -3.23 6.32 -15.01
CA SER A 134 -4.31 5.57 -14.35
C SER A 134 -4.13 5.54 -12.84
N ASP A 135 -2.95 5.12 -12.38
CA ASP A 135 -2.63 5.03 -10.96
C ASP A 135 -2.53 6.42 -10.33
N LEU A 136 -1.92 7.39 -11.05
CA LEU A 136 -1.89 8.79 -10.61
C LEU A 136 -3.31 9.31 -10.33
N ARG A 137 -4.30 8.94 -11.17
CA ARG A 137 -5.70 9.31 -10.94
C ARG A 137 -6.22 8.69 -9.64
N THR A 138 -6.00 7.40 -9.42
CA THR A 138 -6.43 6.72 -8.21
C THR A 138 -5.85 7.38 -6.96
N GLU A 139 -4.54 7.61 -6.92
CA GLU A 139 -3.87 8.23 -5.78
C GLU A 139 -4.32 9.68 -5.55
N ARG A 140 -4.54 10.48 -6.62
CA ARG A 140 -5.12 11.83 -6.50
C ARG A 140 -6.54 11.78 -5.92
N LEU A 141 -7.37 10.86 -6.40
CA LEU A 141 -8.74 10.71 -5.94
C LEU A 141 -8.83 10.27 -4.49
N ILE A 142 -7.93 9.40 -4.01
CA ILE A 142 -7.86 9.04 -2.59
C ILE A 142 -7.75 10.30 -1.71
N GLY A 143 -6.91 11.25 -2.10
CA GLY A 143 -6.76 12.52 -1.38
C GLY A 143 -7.96 13.45 -1.58
N HIS A 144 -8.36 13.72 -2.82
CA HIS A 144 -9.37 14.74 -3.13
C HIS A 144 -10.80 14.32 -2.71
N LEU A 145 -11.14 13.02 -2.74
CA LEU A 145 -12.47 12.51 -2.32
C LEU A 145 -12.71 12.63 -0.81
N SER A 146 -11.68 12.84 0.00
CA SER A 146 -11.85 13.19 1.41
C SER A 146 -11.67 14.70 1.65
N GLY A 147 -10.75 15.32 0.94
CA GLY A 147 -10.42 16.74 1.10
C GLY A 147 -11.54 17.69 0.65
N LEU A 148 -12.14 17.46 -0.53
CA LEU A 148 -13.16 18.35 -1.10
C LEU A 148 -14.52 18.25 -0.40
N PRO A 149 -15.09 17.05 -0.10
CA PRO A 149 -16.38 16.97 0.57
C PRO A 149 -16.35 17.35 2.04
N HIS A 150 -15.19 17.27 2.71
CA HIS A 150 -15.07 17.70 4.10
C HIS A 150 -15.05 19.23 4.19
N PRO A 151 -15.96 19.89 4.91
CA PRO A 151 -16.10 21.35 4.86
C PRO A 151 -14.87 22.10 5.39
N HIS A 152 -14.25 21.63 6.45
CA HIS A 152 -13.09 22.28 7.10
C HIS A 152 -12.10 21.25 7.65
N PRO A 153 -11.34 20.53 6.79
CA PRO A 153 -10.34 19.57 7.27
C PRO A 153 -9.11 20.29 7.80
N GLU A 154 -8.72 20.03 9.04
CA GLU A 154 -7.51 20.62 9.65
C GLU A 154 -6.42 19.60 9.92
N SER A 155 -6.80 18.34 10.22
CA SER A 155 -5.87 17.28 10.61
C SER A 155 -6.15 16.00 9.84
N VAL A 156 -5.09 15.40 9.32
CA VAL A 156 -5.15 14.19 8.47
C VAL A 156 -4.22 13.13 9.02
N LEU A 157 -4.67 11.87 9.02
CA LEU A 157 -3.82 10.71 9.13
C LEU A 157 -3.80 9.97 7.79
N VAL A 158 -2.61 9.69 7.28
CA VAL A 158 -2.37 8.86 6.10
C VAL A 158 -1.78 7.53 6.56
N VAL A 159 -2.43 6.43 6.23
CA VAL A 159 -2.01 5.07 6.53
C VAL A 159 -1.20 4.52 5.37
N GLY A 160 0.11 4.40 5.55
CA GLY A 160 1.07 4.12 4.49
C GLY A 160 1.52 5.38 3.75
N MET A 161 2.74 5.36 3.23
CA MET A 161 3.32 6.49 2.49
C MET A 161 3.31 6.26 0.98
N GLY A 162 3.75 5.10 0.53
CA GLY A 162 3.89 4.77 -0.88
C GLY A 162 4.67 5.81 -1.68
N GLY A 163 4.15 6.24 -2.84
CA GLY A 163 4.67 7.36 -3.63
C GLY A 163 4.44 8.74 -2.97
N GLY A 164 3.63 8.82 -1.92
CA GLY A 164 3.26 10.05 -1.23
C GLY A 164 2.26 10.92 -1.99
N ILE A 165 1.67 10.43 -3.06
CA ILE A 165 0.82 11.23 -3.97
C ILE A 165 -0.51 11.57 -3.30
N SER A 166 -1.14 10.62 -2.59
CA SER A 166 -2.39 10.86 -1.85
C SER A 166 -2.20 11.89 -0.73
N ALA A 167 -1.11 11.76 0.04
CA ALA A 167 -0.72 12.75 1.06
C ALA A 167 -0.38 14.12 0.44
N GLY A 168 0.29 14.11 -0.72
CA GLY A 168 0.61 15.30 -1.50
C GLY A 168 -0.65 16.04 -1.94
N ALA A 169 -1.66 15.34 -2.47
CA ALA A 169 -2.94 15.93 -2.85
C ALA A 169 -3.62 16.61 -1.65
N LEU A 170 -3.60 15.98 -0.47
CA LEU A 170 -4.14 16.58 0.75
C LEU A 170 -3.33 17.77 1.26
N SER A 171 -2.02 17.81 1.01
CA SER A 171 -1.17 18.96 1.43
C SER A 171 -1.51 20.27 0.70
N LEU A 172 -2.19 20.19 -0.45
CA LEU A 172 -2.61 21.35 -1.24
C LEU A 172 -3.74 22.17 -0.59
N TYR A 173 -4.45 21.58 0.37
CA TYR A 173 -5.55 22.26 1.06
C TYR A 173 -5.02 23.23 2.09
N PRO A 174 -5.32 24.55 1.97
CA PRO A 174 -4.85 25.55 2.92
C PRO A 174 -5.37 25.34 4.34
N GLU A 175 -6.56 24.78 4.47
CA GLU A 175 -7.24 24.49 5.73
C GLU A 175 -6.53 23.39 6.52
N ILE A 176 -5.91 22.43 5.84
CA ILE A 176 -5.15 21.36 6.48
C ILE A 176 -3.87 21.93 7.07
N LYS A 177 -3.77 21.82 8.39
CA LYS A 177 -2.65 22.33 9.20
C LYS A 177 -1.63 21.24 9.54
N ARG A 178 -2.09 19.99 9.63
CA ARG A 178 -1.26 18.85 10.02
C ARG A 178 -1.63 17.60 9.27
N ILE A 179 -0.64 16.90 8.73
CA ILE A 179 -0.74 15.61 8.09
C ILE A 179 0.24 14.67 8.79
N VAL A 180 -0.25 13.65 9.44
CA VAL A 180 0.55 12.55 9.99
C VAL A 180 0.57 11.44 8.95
N ILE A 181 1.75 11.04 8.50
CA ILE A 181 1.93 9.84 7.65
C ILE A 181 2.48 8.74 8.54
N CYS A 182 1.72 7.69 8.77
CA CYS A 182 2.17 6.54 9.52
C CYS A 182 2.67 5.46 8.56
N GLU A 183 3.99 5.18 8.60
CA GLU A 183 4.67 4.26 7.68
C GLU A 183 5.45 3.21 8.46
N ILE A 184 5.27 1.94 8.10
CA ILE A 184 5.91 0.82 8.82
C ILE A 184 7.37 0.61 8.39
N GLU A 185 7.72 0.96 7.14
CA GLU A 185 9.05 0.73 6.57
C GLU A 185 9.79 2.05 6.30
N PRO A 186 10.79 2.41 7.11
CA PRO A 186 11.52 3.68 6.94
C PRO A 186 12.21 3.83 5.57
N ARG A 187 12.48 2.74 4.86
CA ARG A 187 13.11 2.79 3.52
C ARG A 187 12.20 3.40 2.47
N VAL A 188 10.89 3.46 2.71
CA VAL A 188 9.91 4.09 1.82
C VAL A 188 10.21 5.57 1.60
N VAL A 189 10.70 6.29 2.60
CA VAL A 189 11.07 7.72 2.49
C VAL A 189 11.99 8.02 1.31
N GLY A 190 13.02 7.17 1.10
CA GLY A 190 13.95 7.32 -0.02
C GLY A 190 13.29 7.14 -1.38
N ALA A 191 12.35 6.21 -1.48
CA ALA A 191 11.57 5.97 -2.69
C ALA A 191 10.58 7.12 -2.96
N THR A 192 9.84 7.57 -1.93
CA THR A 192 8.87 8.68 -2.02
C THR A 192 9.48 9.97 -2.55
N ARG A 193 10.73 10.28 -2.19
CA ARG A 193 11.46 11.45 -2.71
C ARG A 193 11.64 11.43 -4.23
N LEU A 194 11.64 10.27 -4.85
CA LEU A 194 11.73 10.15 -6.31
C LEU A 194 10.42 10.49 -7.03
N PHE A 195 9.32 10.63 -6.29
CA PHE A 195 8.02 11.07 -6.79
C PHE A 195 7.71 12.54 -6.43
N ALA A 196 8.71 13.32 -6.02
CA ALA A 196 8.52 14.68 -5.48
C ALA A 196 7.74 15.62 -6.42
N ASP A 197 7.93 15.50 -7.74
CA ASP A 197 7.19 16.23 -8.76
C ASP A 197 5.71 15.83 -8.84
N LYS A 198 5.34 14.62 -8.42
CA LYS A 198 3.97 14.10 -8.41
C LYS A 198 3.29 14.22 -7.05
N ASN A 199 4.07 14.21 -5.97
CA ASN A 199 3.55 14.31 -4.60
C ASN A 199 3.71 15.72 -3.99
N TYR A 200 4.00 16.73 -4.81
CA TYR A 200 4.13 18.15 -4.38
C TYR A 200 5.16 18.36 -3.29
N HIS A 201 6.28 17.62 -3.32
CA HIS A 201 7.32 17.69 -2.30
C HIS A 201 6.76 17.47 -0.89
N VAL A 202 5.83 16.56 -0.73
CA VAL A 202 5.07 16.33 0.50
C VAL A 202 5.95 16.15 1.74
N LEU A 203 7.11 15.50 1.59
CA LEU A 203 8.06 15.30 2.70
C LEU A 203 8.80 16.56 3.14
N ASP A 204 8.77 17.62 2.35
CA ASP A 204 9.40 18.92 2.67
C ASP A 204 8.35 19.93 3.19
N SER A 205 7.08 19.53 3.22
CA SER A 205 6.00 20.37 3.73
C SER A 205 6.04 20.48 5.26
N PRO A 206 5.98 21.71 5.82
CA PRO A 206 5.95 21.92 7.26
C PRO A 206 4.69 21.38 7.95
N LYS A 207 3.66 21.03 7.17
CA LYS A 207 2.43 20.41 7.68
C LYS A 207 2.58 18.91 7.94
N VAL A 208 3.63 18.27 7.41
CA VAL A 208 3.78 16.82 7.35
C VAL A 208 4.72 16.31 8.42
N GLU A 209 4.26 15.35 9.16
CA GLU A 209 5.02 14.57 10.13
C GLU A 209 4.98 13.08 9.73
N VAL A 210 6.15 12.45 9.61
CA VAL A 210 6.26 11.01 9.36
C VAL A 210 6.50 10.29 10.67
N VAL A 211 5.62 9.34 10.99
CA VAL A 211 5.72 8.46 12.14
C VAL A 211 6.03 7.05 11.66
N PHE A 212 7.14 6.48 12.13
CA PHE A 212 7.50 5.11 11.80
C PHE A 212 6.88 4.15 12.82
N ASP A 213 5.72 3.59 12.47
CA ASP A 213 4.97 2.64 13.29
C ASP A 213 4.03 1.81 12.40
N ASP A 214 3.51 0.71 12.94
CA ASP A 214 2.32 0.06 12.39
C ASP A 214 1.12 1.00 12.56
N ALA A 215 0.45 1.33 11.46
CA ALA A 215 -0.64 2.32 11.48
C ALA A 215 -1.82 1.89 12.37
N ARG A 216 -2.08 0.59 12.47
CA ARG A 216 -3.10 0.06 13.38
C ARG A 216 -2.67 0.21 14.84
N HIS A 217 -1.39 -0.04 15.16
CA HIS A 217 -0.83 0.19 16.49
C HIS A 217 -0.90 1.68 16.85
N PHE A 218 -0.49 2.56 15.94
CA PHE A 218 -0.58 4.00 16.11
C PHE A 218 -2.02 4.47 16.38
N LEU A 219 -2.98 4.05 15.55
CA LEU A 219 -4.40 4.36 15.74
C LEU A 219 -4.97 3.84 17.07
N ALA A 220 -4.54 2.65 17.50
CA ALA A 220 -5.00 2.07 18.76
C ALA A 220 -4.45 2.80 19.99
N THR A 221 -3.24 3.34 19.92
CA THR A 221 -2.51 3.92 21.05
C THR A 221 -2.60 5.44 21.12
N THR A 222 -2.74 6.14 19.97
CA THR A 222 -2.89 7.59 19.95
C THR A 222 -4.19 8.03 20.65
N ARG A 223 -4.15 9.22 21.24
CA ARG A 223 -5.35 9.92 21.75
C ARG A 223 -5.89 10.94 20.76
N GLU A 224 -5.16 11.18 19.69
CA GLU A 224 -5.55 12.14 18.66
C GLU A 224 -6.76 11.67 17.87
N LYS A 225 -7.52 12.66 17.38
CA LYS A 225 -8.61 12.46 16.43
C LYS A 225 -8.35 13.31 15.19
N PHE A 226 -8.75 12.79 14.05
CA PHE A 226 -8.48 13.37 12.75
C PHE A 226 -9.78 13.75 12.03
N ASP A 227 -9.70 14.80 11.22
CA ASP A 227 -10.80 15.16 10.31
C ASP A 227 -10.86 14.19 9.13
N ILE A 228 -9.69 13.70 8.70
CA ILE A 228 -9.57 12.73 7.61
C ILE A 228 -8.62 11.61 8.06
N ILE A 229 -9.02 10.36 7.85
CA ILE A 229 -8.15 9.18 7.91
C ILE A 229 -8.19 8.52 6.54
N THR A 230 -7.10 8.59 5.80
CA THR A 230 -6.99 7.98 4.47
C THR A 230 -6.10 6.74 4.52
N SER A 231 -6.54 5.67 3.87
CA SER A 231 -5.85 4.39 3.86
C SER A 231 -5.72 3.87 2.43
N ASP A 232 -4.48 3.74 2.00
CA ASP A 232 -4.09 3.18 0.71
C ASP A 232 -3.13 2.01 0.95
N PRO A 233 -3.61 0.92 1.59
CA PRO A 233 -2.77 -0.20 1.95
C PRO A 233 -2.52 -1.08 0.74
N ILE A 234 -1.42 -1.82 0.76
CA ILE A 234 -1.18 -2.86 -0.22
C ILE A 234 -2.26 -3.96 -0.16
N HIS A 235 -2.34 -4.77 -1.19
CA HIS A 235 -3.41 -5.76 -1.39
C HIS A 235 -3.68 -6.65 -0.15
N PRO A 236 -4.95 -7.00 0.13
CA PRO A 236 -5.32 -7.76 1.34
C PRO A 236 -4.81 -9.21 1.36
N TRP A 237 -4.39 -9.78 0.22
CA TRP A 237 -3.78 -11.11 0.14
C TRP A 237 -2.27 -11.10 0.43
N VAL A 238 -1.65 -9.94 0.53
CA VAL A 238 -0.28 -9.83 1.04
C VAL A 238 -0.30 -10.10 2.54
N ARG A 239 0.58 -10.99 2.98
CA ARG A 239 0.62 -11.48 4.35
C ARG A 239 0.63 -10.34 5.37
N GLY A 240 -0.35 -10.36 6.27
CA GLY A 240 -0.52 -9.39 7.35
C GLY A 240 -1.35 -8.16 6.98
N ASN A 241 -1.63 -7.90 5.70
CA ASN A 241 -2.38 -6.70 5.30
C ASN A 241 -3.90 -6.81 5.46
N SER A 242 -4.44 -8.03 5.44
CA SER A 242 -5.89 -8.23 5.62
C SER A 242 -6.44 -7.64 6.92
N ILE A 243 -5.58 -7.39 7.91
CA ILE A 243 -5.96 -6.74 9.17
C ILE A 243 -6.39 -5.28 8.98
N LEU A 244 -5.85 -4.57 7.96
CA LEU A 244 -6.26 -3.20 7.60
C LEU A 244 -7.61 -3.15 6.87
N PHE A 245 -8.21 -4.31 6.64
CA PHE A 245 -9.56 -4.48 6.08
C PHE A 245 -10.48 -5.21 7.07
N SER A 246 -10.14 -5.23 8.38
CA SER A 246 -10.91 -5.94 9.39
C SER A 246 -11.95 -5.04 10.06
N LYS A 247 -13.00 -5.68 10.61
CA LYS A 247 -14.02 -4.98 11.41
C LYS A 247 -13.38 -4.22 12.58
N GLU A 248 -12.42 -4.83 13.22
CA GLU A 248 -11.70 -4.28 14.37
C GLU A 248 -10.90 -3.03 13.96
N TYR A 249 -10.23 -3.08 12.82
CA TYR A 249 -9.51 -1.92 12.27
C TYR A 249 -10.47 -0.75 11.96
N TYR A 250 -11.55 -0.99 11.21
CA TYR A 250 -12.49 0.08 10.89
C TYR A 250 -13.21 0.63 12.13
N SER A 251 -13.38 -0.17 13.18
CA SER A 251 -13.87 0.34 14.47
C SER A 251 -12.90 1.34 15.09
N ILE A 252 -11.59 1.03 15.09
CA ILE A 252 -10.56 1.93 15.58
C ILE A 252 -10.50 3.21 14.71
N VAL A 253 -10.54 3.09 13.39
CA VAL A 253 -10.59 4.24 12.47
C VAL A 253 -11.76 5.15 12.82
N ARG A 254 -12.98 4.60 12.93
CA ARG A 254 -14.18 5.38 13.30
C ARG A 254 -14.01 6.10 14.63
N ASP A 255 -13.45 5.44 15.65
CA ASP A 255 -13.28 6.01 16.98
C ASP A 255 -12.21 7.13 17.01
N ARG A 256 -11.34 7.18 16.01
CA ARG A 256 -10.30 8.22 15.82
C ARG A 256 -10.70 9.32 14.86
N LEU A 257 -11.86 9.23 14.24
CA LEU A 257 -12.44 10.37 13.52
C LEU A 257 -12.99 11.40 14.50
N LYS A 258 -12.85 12.68 14.14
CA LYS A 258 -13.60 13.78 14.76
C LYS A 258 -15.07 13.73 14.32
N PRO A 259 -16.00 14.39 15.03
CA PRO A 259 -17.35 14.56 14.54
C PRO A 259 -17.37 15.17 13.13
N GLY A 260 -18.06 14.52 12.19
CA GLY A 260 -18.08 14.93 10.78
C GLY A 260 -16.85 14.50 9.96
N GLY A 261 -15.91 13.82 10.58
CA GLY A 261 -14.70 13.33 9.90
C GLY A 261 -14.97 12.22 8.88
N LEU A 262 -14.07 12.07 7.92
CA LEU A 262 -14.16 11.13 6.81
C LEU A 262 -13.00 10.12 6.83
N ALA A 263 -13.33 8.86 6.55
CA ALA A 263 -12.36 7.83 6.27
C ALA A 263 -12.38 7.49 4.78
N THR A 264 -11.22 7.31 4.16
CA THR A 264 -11.12 6.74 2.82
C THR A 264 -10.34 5.43 2.84
N GLN A 265 -10.71 4.51 1.93
CA GLN A 265 -10.07 3.21 1.78
C GLN A 265 -9.99 2.85 0.31
N TRP A 266 -8.79 2.59 -0.19
CA TRP A 266 -8.58 2.01 -1.50
C TRP A 266 -8.97 0.52 -1.52
N VAL A 267 -9.61 0.08 -2.62
CA VAL A 267 -9.96 -1.32 -2.86
C VAL A 267 -9.74 -1.68 -4.32
N PRO A 268 -8.81 -2.60 -4.62
CA PRO A 268 -8.60 -3.10 -5.98
C PRO A 268 -9.67 -4.12 -6.34
N LEU A 269 -10.23 -4.02 -7.55
CA LEU A 269 -11.18 -4.99 -8.10
C LEU A 269 -10.51 -6.02 -9.01
N TYR A 270 -9.27 -5.77 -9.41
CA TYR A 270 -8.46 -6.70 -10.21
C TYR A 270 -7.73 -7.71 -9.32
N GLU A 271 -7.31 -8.82 -9.90
CA GLU A 271 -6.58 -9.90 -9.22
C GLU A 271 -7.27 -10.43 -7.95
N THR A 272 -8.61 -10.39 -7.92
CA THR A 272 -9.40 -10.80 -6.77
C THR A 272 -10.74 -11.41 -7.23
N SER A 273 -11.47 -12.01 -6.31
CA SER A 273 -12.80 -12.58 -6.58
C SER A 273 -13.92 -11.67 -6.10
N GLU A 274 -15.10 -11.78 -6.69
CA GLU A 274 -16.30 -11.05 -6.24
C GLU A 274 -16.58 -11.28 -4.76
N LEU A 275 -16.40 -12.51 -4.26
CA LEU A 275 -16.60 -12.81 -2.83
C LEU A 275 -15.62 -12.03 -1.94
N ALA A 276 -14.35 -11.93 -2.34
CA ALA A 276 -13.35 -11.17 -1.58
C ALA A 276 -13.70 -9.68 -1.55
N ILE A 277 -14.18 -9.11 -2.67
CA ILE A 277 -14.64 -7.72 -2.72
C ILE A 277 -15.89 -7.53 -1.86
N LYS A 278 -16.88 -8.42 -1.95
CA LYS A 278 -18.07 -8.36 -1.09
C LYS A 278 -17.72 -8.36 0.40
N ILE A 279 -16.73 -9.14 0.82
CA ILE A 279 -16.27 -9.17 2.21
C ILE A 279 -15.65 -7.83 2.61
N GLN A 280 -14.81 -7.23 1.76
CA GLN A 280 -14.22 -5.91 2.02
C GLN A 280 -15.32 -4.85 2.15
N MET A 281 -16.23 -4.77 1.17
CA MET A 281 -17.35 -3.84 1.18
C MET A 281 -18.24 -4.04 2.42
N LYS A 282 -18.64 -5.29 2.71
CA LYS A 282 -19.47 -5.60 3.89
C LYS A 282 -18.80 -5.18 5.19
N THR A 283 -17.49 -5.36 5.28
CA THR A 283 -16.73 -5.02 6.48
C THR A 283 -16.63 -3.51 6.68
N PHE A 284 -16.32 -2.77 5.62
CA PHE A 284 -16.27 -1.30 5.65
C PHE A 284 -17.66 -0.70 5.94
N MET A 285 -18.70 -1.12 5.23
CA MET A 285 -20.08 -0.64 5.43
C MET A 285 -20.62 -1.01 6.80
N GLY A 286 -20.08 -2.04 7.45
CA GLY A 286 -20.41 -2.37 8.85
C GLY A 286 -19.93 -1.31 9.85
N ALA A 287 -18.88 -0.58 9.56
CA ALA A 287 -18.38 0.55 10.35
C ALA A 287 -18.99 1.89 9.88
N PHE A 288 -19.23 2.03 8.58
CA PHE A 288 -19.73 3.22 7.89
C PHE A 288 -20.97 2.87 7.04
N PRO A 289 -22.15 2.72 7.65
CA PRO A 289 -23.33 2.20 6.94
C PRO A 289 -23.77 3.04 5.73
N ASN A 290 -23.49 4.35 5.75
CA ASN A 290 -23.76 5.28 4.66
C ASN A 290 -22.51 5.57 3.80
N GLY A 291 -21.50 4.72 3.88
CA GLY A 291 -20.29 4.85 3.06
C GLY A 291 -20.61 4.83 1.57
N THR A 292 -19.75 5.43 0.78
CA THR A 292 -19.90 5.56 -0.67
C THR A 292 -18.73 4.95 -1.40
N VAL A 293 -18.96 4.51 -2.63
CA VAL A 293 -17.97 3.91 -3.54
C VAL A 293 -17.76 4.85 -4.70
N TRP A 294 -16.49 5.08 -5.06
CA TRP A 294 -16.08 5.97 -6.14
C TRP A 294 -15.16 5.22 -7.09
N ASN A 295 -15.49 5.27 -8.39
CA ASN A 295 -14.66 4.70 -9.44
C ASN A 295 -13.44 5.59 -9.70
N THR A 296 -12.29 5.00 -9.95
CA THR A 296 -11.10 5.77 -10.32
C THR A 296 -10.73 5.64 -11.81
N ASN A 297 -11.40 4.76 -12.53
CA ASN A 297 -11.12 4.50 -13.94
C ASN A 297 -11.87 5.47 -14.86
N VAL A 298 -11.13 6.18 -15.72
CA VAL A 298 -11.68 7.15 -16.69
C VAL A 298 -12.68 6.52 -17.67
N SER A 299 -12.54 5.23 -17.96
CA SER A 299 -13.43 4.52 -18.90
C SER A 299 -14.78 4.12 -18.28
N GLY A 300 -14.97 4.32 -16.98
CA GLY A 300 -16.15 3.85 -16.24
C GLY A 300 -16.16 2.33 -16.01
N LYS A 301 -15.08 1.64 -16.35
CA LYS A 301 -14.90 0.20 -16.11
C LYS A 301 -14.33 -0.05 -14.71
N GLY A 302 -14.50 -1.28 -14.22
CA GLY A 302 -13.95 -1.68 -12.93
C GLY A 302 -12.43 -1.88 -13.00
N TYR A 303 -11.71 -1.22 -12.10
CA TYR A 303 -10.29 -1.45 -11.87
C TYR A 303 -9.96 -1.21 -10.39
N ASP A 304 -9.99 0.04 -9.96
CA ASP A 304 -9.87 0.45 -8.57
C ASP A 304 -11.10 1.23 -8.14
N VAL A 305 -11.44 1.14 -6.86
CA VAL A 305 -12.43 1.99 -6.24
C VAL A 305 -11.90 2.59 -4.94
N VAL A 306 -12.40 3.77 -4.61
CA VAL A 306 -12.17 4.43 -3.32
C VAL A 306 -13.47 4.40 -2.53
N LEU A 307 -13.41 3.91 -1.31
CA LEU A 307 -14.51 3.99 -0.36
C LEU A 307 -14.37 5.28 0.43
N VAL A 308 -15.47 5.98 0.64
CA VAL A 308 -15.54 7.15 1.53
C VAL A 308 -16.60 6.90 2.57
N GLY A 309 -16.23 6.96 3.85
CA GLY A 309 -17.13 6.70 4.97
C GLY A 309 -17.05 7.76 6.05
N GLY A 310 -18.14 8.01 6.73
CA GLY A 310 -18.23 8.90 7.87
C GLY A 310 -19.39 8.46 8.78
N GLU A 311 -19.53 9.13 9.92
CA GLU A 311 -20.62 8.87 10.85
C GLU A 311 -21.99 9.20 10.23
N GLN A 312 -22.05 10.28 9.46
CA GLN A 312 -23.24 10.75 8.76
C GLN A 312 -23.16 10.45 7.27
N PRO A 313 -24.31 10.38 6.56
CA PRO A 313 -24.30 10.31 5.11
C PRO A 313 -23.51 11.46 4.50
N LEU A 314 -22.65 11.15 3.52
CA LEU A 314 -21.87 12.16 2.82
C LEU A 314 -22.78 13.17 2.13
N LYS A 315 -22.66 14.45 2.47
CA LYS A 315 -23.32 15.56 1.79
C LYS A 315 -22.35 16.18 0.79
N ILE A 316 -22.71 16.15 -0.47
CA ILE A 316 -21.88 16.68 -1.56
C ILE A 316 -22.43 18.05 -1.96
N ASP A 317 -21.67 19.10 -1.71
CA ASP A 317 -22.01 20.47 -2.11
C ASP A 317 -21.19 20.85 -3.34
N LEU A 318 -21.82 20.79 -4.54
CA LEU A 318 -21.15 21.04 -5.81
C LEU A 318 -20.64 22.49 -5.91
N ASP A 319 -21.33 23.45 -5.32
CA ASP A 319 -20.89 24.85 -5.43
C ASP A 319 -19.71 25.15 -4.49
N ASP A 320 -19.70 24.57 -3.29
CA ASP A 320 -18.57 24.66 -2.39
C ASP A 320 -17.33 23.96 -2.96
N MET A 321 -17.49 22.75 -3.50
CA MET A 321 -16.39 22.01 -4.14
C MET A 321 -15.84 22.79 -5.33
N ASP A 322 -16.68 23.30 -6.22
CA ASP A 322 -16.22 24.11 -7.38
C ASP A 322 -15.50 25.37 -6.91
N ARG A 323 -16.01 26.04 -5.89
CA ARG A 323 -15.36 27.21 -5.30
C ARG A 323 -13.97 26.87 -4.80
N ARG A 324 -13.81 25.78 -4.07
CA ARG A 324 -12.51 25.32 -3.52
C ARG A 324 -11.54 24.89 -4.62
N ILE A 325 -12.05 24.24 -5.68
CA ILE A 325 -11.23 23.88 -6.84
C ILE A 325 -10.75 25.15 -7.55
N THR A 326 -11.66 26.11 -7.85
CA THR A 326 -11.32 27.30 -8.66
C THR A 326 -10.53 28.34 -7.89
N GLN A 327 -10.69 28.44 -6.57
CA GLN A 327 -9.94 29.38 -5.75
C GLN A 327 -8.52 28.93 -5.42
N ASN A 328 -8.19 27.65 -5.62
CA ASN A 328 -6.87 27.11 -5.38
C ASN A 328 -6.30 26.46 -6.66
N GLN A 329 -5.41 27.19 -7.32
CA GLN A 329 -4.81 26.73 -8.58
C GLN A 329 -4.11 25.36 -8.45
N LEU A 330 -3.47 25.08 -7.30
CA LEU A 330 -2.78 23.79 -7.09
C LEU A 330 -3.78 22.62 -7.00
N ILE A 331 -4.94 22.82 -6.38
CA ILE A 331 -6.01 21.81 -6.36
C ILE A 331 -6.56 21.61 -7.78
N TYR A 332 -6.81 22.73 -8.50
CA TYR A 332 -7.28 22.67 -9.88
C TYR A 332 -6.28 21.90 -10.77
N ASP A 333 -5.01 22.24 -10.74
CA ASP A 333 -3.96 21.59 -11.55
C ASP A 333 -3.82 20.11 -11.21
N SER A 334 -3.92 19.77 -9.92
CA SER A 334 -3.88 18.39 -9.44
C SER A 334 -5.02 17.53 -10.02
N LEU A 335 -6.23 18.08 -10.06
CA LEU A 335 -7.40 17.40 -10.62
C LEU A 335 -7.38 17.41 -12.15
N ALA A 336 -6.96 18.52 -12.78
CA ALA A 336 -6.86 18.66 -14.22
C ALA A 336 -5.84 17.67 -14.83
N GLU A 337 -4.71 17.41 -14.15
CA GLU A 337 -3.73 16.39 -14.54
C GLU A 337 -4.38 15.01 -14.70
N VAL A 338 -5.42 14.72 -13.93
CA VAL A 338 -6.18 13.47 -13.97
C VAL A 338 -7.55 13.62 -14.66
N LYS A 339 -7.72 14.67 -15.49
CA LYS A 339 -8.89 14.94 -16.33
C LYS A 339 -10.17 15.22 -15.55
N ILE A 340 -10.07 15.93 -14.44
CA ILE A 340 -11.19 16.43 -13.64
C ILE A 340 -11.03 17.95 -13.53
N HIS A 341 -12.02 18.73 -13.99
CA HIS A 341 -11.92 20.18 -14.05
C HIS A 341 -12.95 20.90 -13.17
N ASN A 342 -13.93 20.17 -12.66
CA ASN A 342 -15.00 20.71 -11.80
C ASN A 342 -15.64 19.63 -10.92
N ALA A 343 -16.50 20.07 -9.98
CA ALA A 343 -17.16 19.18 -9.04
C ALA A 343 -18.10 18.17 -9.72
N VAL A 344 -18.78 18.56 -10.81
CA VAL A 344 -19.69 17.65 -11.54
C VAL A 344 -18.88 16.49 -12.16
N GLU A 345 -17.71 16.77 -12.72
CA GLU A 345 -16.83 15.74 -13.28
C GLU A 345 -16.28 14.82 -12.18
N LEU A 346 -15.90 15.36 -11.02
CA LEU A 346 -15.45 14.54 -9.90
C LEU A 346 -16.58 13.65 -9.37
N VAL A 347 -17.78 14.22 -9.18
CA VAL A 347 -18.90 13.46 -8.61
C VAL A 347 -19.51 12.49 -9.64
N ASN A 348 -19.21 12.63 -10.92
CA ASN A 348 -19.57 11.65 -11.95
C ASN A 348 -18.85 10.28 -11.74
N ASP A 349 -17.80 10.23 -10.95
CA ASP A 349 -17.12 8.99 -10.55
C ASP A 349 -17.84 8.25 -9.40
N TYR A 350 -18.93 8.81 -8.86
CA TYR A 350 -19.76 8.14 -7.85
C TYR A 350 -20.34 6.83 -8.39
N GLY A 351 -20.14 5.74 -7.64
CA GLY A 351 -20.63 4.41 -8.00
C GLY A 351 -21.89 4.01 -7.24
N ALA A 352 -21.83 3.94 -5.92
CA ALA A 352 -22.93 3.48 -5.10
C ALA A 352 -22.77 3.91 -3.64
N SER A 353 -23.84 3.79 -2.86
CA SER A 353 -23.82 3.91 -1.38
C SER A 353 -23.97 2.56 -0.69
N GLY A 354 -23.69 2.51 0.62
CA GLY A 354 -23.92 1.32 1.44
C GLY A 354 -25.36 0.77 1.34
N PRO A 355 -26.40 1.62 1.45
CA PRO A 355 -27.78 1.22 1.22
C PRO A 355 -28.04 0.58 -0.16
N ASP A 356 -27.44 1.11 -1.24
CA ASP A 356 -27.61 0.58 -2.61
C ASP A 356 -27.06 -0.85 -2.73
N MET A 357 -26.00 -1.17 -1.98
CA MET A 357 -25.31 -2.47 -2.04
C MET A 357 -25.89 -3.50 -1.06
N GLN A 358 -26.90 -3.17 -0.25
CA GLN A 358 -27.37 -4.04 0.83
C GLN A 358 -27.76 -5.44 0.33
N ALA A 359 -28.53 -5.51 -0.76
CA ALA A 359 -28.94 -6.79 -1.37
C ALA A 359 -27.76 -7.59 -1.91
N TRP A 360 -26.80 -6.92 -2.58
CA TRP A 360 -25.59 -7.56 -3.13
C TRP A 360 -24.68 -8.12 -2.03
N LEU A 361 -24.69 -7.53 -0.83
CA LEU A 361 -23.90 -7.91 0.34
C LEU A 361 -24.66 -8.83 1.32
N GLU A 362 -25.87 -9.28 0.99
CA GLU A 362 -26.65 -10.15 1.86
C GLU A 362 -25.95 -11.51 2.05
N GLY A 363 -25.95 -12.03 3.28
CA GLY A 363 -25.33 -13.31 3.62
C GLY A 363 -23.80 -13.36 3.59
N VAL A 364 -23.13 -12.27 3.18
CA VAL A 364 -21.66 -12.20 3.12
C VAL A 364 -21.07 -12.03 4.53
N PRO A 365 -20.05 -12.79 4.93
CA PRO A 365 -19.36 -12.59 6.20
C PRO A 365 -18.51 -11.32 6.20
N VAL A 366 -18.19 -10.81 7.39
CA VAL A 366 -17.21 -9.74 7.58
C VAL A 366 -15.81 -10.29 7.80
N ASN A 367 -14.78 -9.54 7.40
CA ASN A 367 -13.40 -9.85 7.74
C ASN A 367 -13.11 -9.46 9.19
N ARG A 368 -12.43 -10.35 9.93
CA ARG A 368 -12.08 -10.15 11.35
C ARG A 368 -10.64 -10.55 11.59
N ASP A 369 -10.02 -9.98 12.60
CA ASP A 369 -8.63 -10.24 12.99
C ASP A 369 -8.30 -11.71 13.18
N PHE A 370 -9.21 -12.47 13.81
CA PHE A 370 -8.97 -13.88 14.12
C PHE A 370 -9.41 -14.86 13.02
N SER A 371 -10.11 -14.39 11.98
CA SER A 371 -10.50 -15.26 10.89
C SER A 371 -9.54 -15.22 9.71
N LEU A 372 -8.89 -14.07 9.47
CA LEU A 372 -7.99 -13.78 8.34
C LEU A 372 -8.49 -14.34 7.00
N LYS A 373 -9.82 -14.50 6.88
CA LYS A 373 -10.46 -15.15 5.74
C LYS A 373 -10.12 -14.42 4.45
N LEU A 374 -10.10 -13.09 4.51
CA LEU A 374 -9.80 -12.26 3.37
C LEU A 374 -8.38 -12.49 2.82
N GLU A 375 -7.38 -12.69 3.70
CA GLU A 375 -6.00 -12.95 3.30
C GLU A 375 -5.89 -14.21 2.42
N TYR A 376 -6.64 -15.26 2.76
CA TYR A 376 -6.58 -16.51 2.03
C TYR A 376 -7.40 -16.50 0.74
N ILE A 377 -8.60 -15.90 0.73
CA ILE A 377 -9.48 -15.98 -0.44
C ILE A 377 -9.16 -14.93 -1.51
N SER A 378 -8.61 -13.75 -1.12
CA SER A 378 -8.30 -12.69 -2.09
C SER A 378 -7.25 -13.14 -3.11
N GLY A 379 -6.28 -13.95 -2.69
CA GLY A 379 -5.22 -14.44 -3.57
C GLY A 379 -5.63 -15.60 -4.51
N LEU A 380 -6.82 -16.17 -4.36
CA LEU A 380 -7.25 -17.31 -5.19
C LEU A 380 -7.58 -16.92 -6.64
N ALA A 381 -7.86 -15.67 -6.91
CA ALA A 381 -8.27 -15.16 -8.22
C ALA A 381 -7.26 -14.19 -8.85
N LEU A 382 -5.97 -14.30 -8.52
CA LEU A 382 -4.90 -13.41 -9.01
C LEU A 382 -4.81 -13.30 -10.53
N ASN A 383 -5.32 -14.28 -11.29
CA ASN A 383 -5.32 -14.27 -12.75
C ASN A 383 -6.73 -14.14 -13.35
N ALA A 384 -7.75 -13.88 -12.53
CA ALA A 384 -9.11 -13.68 -13.00
C ALA A 384 -9.32 -12.21 -13.41
N GLY A 385 -9.78 -11.97 -14.63
CA GLY A 385 -10.10 -10.65 -15.16
C GLY A 385 -11.54 -10.23 -14.80
N GLU A 386 -11.93 -10.25 -13.52
CA GLU A 386 -13.32 -10.06 -13.08
C GLU A 386 -13.67 -8.62 -12.66
N ALA A 387 -12.74 -7.65 -12.78
CA ALA A 387 -12.93 -6.29 -12.28
C ALA A 387 -14.19 -5.61 -12.86
N ASP A 388 -14.39 -5.69 -14.17
CA ASP A 388 -15.56 -5.09 -14.83
C ASP A 388 -16.89 -5.68 -14.37
N PRO A 389 -17.10 -7.03 -14.37
CA PRO A 389 -18.33 -7.61 -13.84
C PRO A 389 -18.54 -7.34 -12.36
N ILE A 390 -17.50 -7.36 -11.53
CA ILE A 390 -17.61 -7.05 -10.10
C ILE A 390 -18.12 -5.61 -9.91
N TYR A 391 -17.53 -4.65 -10.64
CA TYR A 391 -17.96 -3.26 -10.57
C TYR A 391 -19.41 -3.10 -11.04
N ALA A 392 -19.78 -3.70 -12.16
CA ALA A 392 -21.14 -3.66 -12.69
C ALA A 392 -22.17 -4.20 -11.68
N HIS A 393 -21.89 -5.32 -11.02
CA HIS A 393 -22.76 -5.87 -9.97
C HIS A 393 -22.84 -4.95 -8.75
N MET A 394 -21.73 -4.35 -8.34
CA MET A 394 -21.65 -3.44 -7.20
C MET A 394 -22.53 -2.21 -7.38
N VAL A 395 -22.57 -1.64 -8.58
CA VAL A 395 -23.31 -0.40 -8.88
C VAL A 395 -24.69 -0.62 -9.48
N ALA A 396 -25.11 -1.86 -9.70
CA ALA A 396 -26.37 -2.18 -10.39
C ALA A 396 -27.62 -1.54 -9.76
N GLY A 397 -27.61 -1.34 -8.44
CA GLY A 397 -28.73 -0.74 -7.68
C GLY A 397 -28.49 0.71 -7.27
N HIS A 398 -27.51 1.41 -7.87
CA HIS A 398 -27.12 2.72 -7.40
C HIS A 398 -28.26 3.76 -7.49
N THR A 399 -28.30 4.61 -6.50
CA THR A 399 -29.23 5.74 -6.42
C THR A 399 -28.45 7.06 -6.55
N PHE A 400 -29.17 8.13 -6.84
CA PHE A 400 -28.53 9.44 -6.94
C PHE A 400 -27.99 9.88 -5.56
N PRO A 401 -26.73 10.30 -5.44
CA PRO A 401 -26.12 10.67 -4.17
C PRO A 401 -26.80 11.90 -3.52
N ASN A 402 -26.51 12.12 -2.23
CA ASN A 402 -27.00 13.29 -1.49
C ASN A 402 -26.24 14.56 -1.91
N VAL A 403 -26.72 15.19 -2.99
CA VAL A 403 -26.06 16.34 -3.63
C VAL A 403 -26.90 17.59 -3.48
N VAL A 404 -26.24 18.70 -3.14
CA VAL A 404 -26.78 20.06 -3.12
C VAL A 404 -25.95 20.99 -4.02
N GLY A 405 -26.51 22.14 -4.36
CA GLY A 405 -25.83 23.16 -5.17
C GLY A 405 -26.73 23.73 -6.27
N ASN A 406 -26.14 24.41 -7.24
CA ASN A 406 -26.83 25.02 -8.36
C ASN A 406 -27.74 23.99 -9.06
N PRO A 407 -29.06 24.27 -9.24
CA PRO A 407 -29.98 23.29 -9.87
C PRO A 407 -29.56 22.79 -11.24
N MET A 408 -28.87 23.59 -12.04
CA MET A 408 -28.38 23.18 -13.38
C MET A 408 -27.25 22.15 -13.25
N LYS A 409 -26.31 22.34 -12.31
CA LYS A 409 -25.24 21.37 -12.05
C LYS A 409 -25.79 20.06 -11.50
N VAL A 410 -26.74 20.13 -10.57
CA VAL A 410 -27.42 18.94 -10.02
C VAL A 410 -28.19 18.19 -11.11
N ALA A 411 -28.90 18.91 -11.99
CA ALA A 411 -29.61 18.29 -13.12
C ALA A 411 -28.65 17.66 -14.15
N GLU A 412 -27.53 18.31 -14.43
CA GLU A 412 -26.48 17.75 -15.29
C GLU A 412 -25.88 16.48 -14.70
N LEU A 413 -25.49 16.51 -13.42
CA LEU A 413 -24.95 15.34 -12.73
C LEU A 413 -25.95 14.19 -12.72
N ARG A 414 -27.23 14.48 -12.42
CA ARG A 414 -28.30 13.48 -12.43
C ARG A 414 -28.44 12.82 -13.80
N ARG A 415 -28.37 13.59 -14.87
CA ARG A 415 -28.40 13.08 -16.26
C ARG A 415 -27.19 12.21 -16.57
N ARG A 416 -25.99 12.59 -16.11
CA ARG A 416 -24.77 11.79 -16.30
C ARG A 416 -24.83 10.46 -15.56
N LEU A 417 -25.20 10.47 -14.28
CA LEU A 417 -25.23 9.28 -13.44
C LEU A 417 -26.40 8.34 -13.78
N LEU A 418 -27.63 8.87 -13.98
CA LEU A 418 -28.84 8.08 -14.19
C LEU A 418 -29.26 7.95 -15.65
N GLY A 419 -28.81 8.84 -16.54
CA GLY A 419 -29.10 8.79 -17.97
C GLY A 419 -28.36 7.70 -18.73
N ASN A 420 -27.32 7.14 -18.15
CA ASN A 420 -26.55 6.01 -18.72
C ASN A 420 -27.11 4.64 -18.30
N VAL A 421 -28.16 4.61 -17.47
CA VAL A 421 -28.91 3.38 -17.16
C VAL A 421 -30.01 3.21 -18.18
N ARG A 422 -29.68 2.64 -19.34
CA ARG A 422 -30.64 2.09 -20.32
C ARG A 422 -30.44 0.59 -20.45
#